data_08ea1b48925929dddfd33d210503c751
#
_entry.id   08ea1b48925929dddfd33d210503c751
#
_cell.length_a   1.000
_cell.length_b   1.000
_cell.length_c   1.000
_cell.angle_alpha   90.00
_cell.angle_beta   90.00
_cell.angle_gamma   90.00
#
_symmetry.space_group_name_H-M   'P 1'
#
loop_
_entity.id
_entity.type
_entity.pdbx_description
1 polymer ?
#
loop_
_entity_poly.entity_id
_entity_poly.type
_entity_poly.pdbx_seq_one_letter_code
_entity_poly.pdbx_strand_id
1 'polypeptide(L)'
;MFASMVVWAGLTSALCGAVVQDERQDGVVVTSIRGGLEEGMIPTLQRAVRRALELRSNTLILELDTPGGAVDIMGQLGDLLRTPGLTSIAYVTREAGSAGAYLVLCCDRVYTAEHAAIGSAYPIVLIPGLGIATDIDPKIVEKQVSFLRAKFRDAAQGHDKPGLDALAQAFVDPASASCWRRLRPVIAS
;
A
#
# COMPACT_ATOMS: atom_id res chain seq x y z
N MET A 1 -42.10 -67.90 -34.92
CA MET A 1 -41.53 -67.59 -33.61
C MET A 1 -40.51 -66.47 -33.85
N PHE A 2 -40.93 -65.20 -33.61
CA PHE A 2 -40.05 -64.04 -33.76
C PHE A 2 -39.63 -63.59 -32.36
N ALA A 3 -38.33 -63.58 -32.09
CA ALA A 3 -37.76 -63.06 -30.87
C ALA A 3 -37.45 -61.57 -31.02
N SER A 4 -38.20 -60.72 -30.30
CA SER A 4 -37.90 -59.28 -30.21
C SER A 4 -36.71 -59.03 -29.30
N MET A 5 -35.65 -58.46 -29.85
CA MET A 5 -34.47 -57.99 -29.12
C MET A 5 -34.68 -56.51 -28.79
N VAL A 6 -34.92 -56.22 -27.51
CA VAL A 6 -35.03 -54.87 -26.99
C VAL A 6 -33.61 -54.36 -26.73
N VAL A 7 -33.16 -53.38 -27.50
CA VAL A 7 -31.89 -52.66 -27.26
C VAL A 7 -32.14 -51.52 -26.27
N TRP A 8 -31.59 -51.64 -25.10
CA TRP A 8 -31.53 -50.53 -24.15
C TRP A 8 -30.37 -49.57 -24.50
N ALA A 9 -30.74 -48.42 -25.05
CA ALA A 9 -29.78 -47.36 -25.22
C ALA A 9 -29.65 -46.58 -23.92
N GLY A 10 -28.57 -46.81 -23.17
CA GLY A 10 -28.20 -46.03 -22.00
C GLY A 10 -27.75 -44.63 -22.41
N LEU A 11 -28.53 -43.59 -22.02
CA LEU A 11 -28.10 -42.21 -22.06
C LEU A 11 -27.06 -42.01 -20.95
N THR A 12 -25.79 -42.02 -21.30
CA THR A 12 -24.73 -41.47 -20.44
C THR A 12 -24.74 -39.95 -20.60
N SER A 13 -25.36 -39.23 -19.67
CA SER A 13 -25.21 -37.78 -19.53
C SER A 13 -23.76 -37.48 -19.11
N ALA A 14 -22.94 -37.13 -20.10
CA ALA A 14 -21.66 -36.54 -19.84
C ALA A 14 -21.89 -35.14 -19.25
N LEU A 15 -21.76 -34.99 -17.94
CA LEU A 15 -21.59 -33.69 -17.28
C LEU A 15 -20.25 -33.13 -17.74
N CYS A 16 -20.28 -32.42 -18.85
CA CYS A 16 -19.18 -31.58 -19.27
C CYS A 16 -19.14 -30.40 -18.31
N GLY A 17 -18.35 -30.52 -17.24
CA GLY A 17 -18.02 -29.39 -16.38
C GLY A 17 -17.31 -28.34 -17.23
N ALA A 18 -18.02 -27.26 -17.57
CA ALA A 18 -17.39 -26.11 -18.20
C ALA A 18 -16.31 -25.57 -17.26
N VAL A 19 -15.05 -25.84 -17.55
CA VAL A 19 -13.93 -25.16 -16.92
C VAL A 19 -14.05 -23.72 -17.40
N VAL A 20 -14.52 -22.83 -16.51
CA VAL A 20 -14.47 -21.40 -16.75
C VAL A 20 -13.01 -21.04 -16.77
N GLN A 21 -12.44 -20.85 -17.94
CA GLN A 21 -11.09 -20.33 -18.09
C GLN A 21 -11.13 -18.86 -17.66
N ASP A 22 -10.23 -18.51 -16.72
CA ASP A 22 -10.00 -17.13 -16.33
C ASP A 22 -9.32 -16.42 -17.52
N GLU A 23 -10.08 -15.60 -18.24
CA GLU A 23 -9.63 -14.86 -19.44
C GLU A 23 -8.76 -13.64 -19.08
N ARG A 24 -8.53 -13.37 -17.76
CA ARG A 24 -7.70 -12.24 -17.36
C ARG A 24 -6.27 -12.41 -17.85
N GLN A 25 -5.70 -11.29 -18.32
CA GLN A 25 -4.32 -11.24 -18.82
C GLN A 25 -3.33 -11.41 -17.68
N ASP A 26 -2.20 -12.06 -17.95
CA ASP A 26 -1.06 -12.09 -17.04
C ASP A 26 -0.32 -10.75 -17.08
N GLY A 27 0.24 -10.35 -15.95
CA GLY A 27 1.03 -9.14 -15.83
C GLY A 27 0.89 -8.46 -14.48
N VAL A 28 1.68 -7.43 -14.28
CA VAL A 28 1.63 -6.55 -13.10
C VAL A 28 1.50 -5.11 -13.56
N VAL A 29 0.86 -4.27 -12.74
CA VAL A 29 0.80 -2.84 -13.00
C VAL A 29 1.91 -2.15 -12.21
N VAL A 30 2.67 -1.28 -12.86
CA VAL A 30 3.66 -0.42 -12.22
C VAL A 30 3.20 1.02 -12.36
N THR A 31 3.20 1.75 -11.25
CA THR A 31 2.93 3.20 -11.22
C THR A 31 3.92 3.87 -10.28
N SER A 32 4.13 5.18 -10.43
CA SER A 32 5.09 5.91 -9.61
C SER A 32 4.46 7.13 -8.96
N ILE A 33 4.92 7.42 -7.74
CA ILE A 33 4.68 8.68 -7.02
C ILE A 33 6.03 9.34 -6.83
N ARG A 34 6.20 10.53 -7.40
CA ARG A 34 7.44 11.32 -7.32
C ARG A 34 7.12 12.75 -6.91
N GLY A 35 7.96 13.31 -6.01
CA GLY A 35 7.72 14.64 -5.45
C GLY A 35 6.64 14.66 -4.38
N GLY A 36 6.10 15.85 -4.03
CA GLY A 36 5.08 16.00 -2.99
C GLY A 36 3.77 15.30 -3.33
N LEU A 37 3.08 14.76 -2.32
CA LEU A 37 1.75 14.15 -2.53
C LEU A 37 0.72 15.24 -2.83
N GLU A 38 0.09 15.13 -3.99
CA GLU A 38 -0.88 16.08 -4.54
C GLU A 38 -2.18 15.37 -4.96
N GLU A 39 -3.30 16.10 -5.01
CA GLU A 39 -4.62 15.57 -5.37
C GLU A 39 -4.64 14.86 -6.73
N GLY A 40 -3.87 15.33 -7.70
CA GLY A 40 -3.75 14.74 -9.04
C GLY A 40 -3.25 13.29 -9.04
N MET A 41 -2.61 12.84 -7.96
CA MET A 41 -2.14 11.45 -7.82
C MET A 41 -3.26 10.47 -7.50
N ILE A 42 -4.35 10.92 -6.87
CA ILE A 42 -5.49 10.07 -6.48
C ILE A 42 -6.12 9.39 -7.72
N PRO A 43 -6.58 10.12 -8.76
CA PRO A 43 -7.17 9.48 -9.93
C PRO A 43 -6.16 8.62 -10.71
N THR A 44 -4.88 8.94 -10.64
CA THR A 44 -3.82 8.13 -11.27
C THR A 44 -3.67 6.79 -10.57
N LEU A 45 -3.56 6.77 -9.24
CA LEU A 45 -3.49 5.54 -8.47
C LEU A 45 -4.80 4.72 -8.57
N GLN A 46 -5.97 5.38 -8.59
CA GLN A 46 -7.26 4.70 -8.80
C GLN A 46 -7.31 3.93 -10.13
N ARG A 47 -6.80 4.54 -11.22
CA ARG A 47 -6.71 3.84 -12.51
C ARG A 47 -5.75 2.67 -12.46
N ALA A 48 -4.60 2.83 -11.79
CA ALA A 48 -3.62 1.76 -11.64
C ALA A 48 -4.16 0.58 -10.82
N VAL A 49 -4.82 0.84 -9.69
CA VAL A 49 -5.49 -0.17 -8.86
C VAL A 49 -6.55 -0.92 -9.66
N ARG A 50 -7.44 -0.21 -10.35
CA ARG A 50 -8.46 -0.84 -11.20
C ARG A 50 -7.83 -1.73 -12.25
N ARG A 51 -6.79 -1.24 -12.93
CA ARG A 51 -6.09 -2.04 -13.95
C ARG A 51 -5.42 -3.27 -13.36
N ALA A 52 -4.83 -3.18 -12.17
CA ALA A 52 -4.22 -4.33 -11.48
C ALA A 52 -5.26 -5.41 -11.18
N LEU A 53 -6.46 -5.03 -10.70
CA LEU A 53 -7.54 -5.96 -10.39
C LEU A 53 -8.15 -6.65 -11.64
N GLU A 54 -7.97 -6.08 -12.83
CA GLU A 54 -8.35 -6.70 -14.10
C GLU A 54 -7.35 -7.78 -14.55
N LEU A 55 -6.13 -7.77 -14.01
CA LEU A 55 -5.10 -8.77 -14.31
C LEU A 55 -5.22 -9.99 -13.38
N ARG A 56 -4.73 -11.15 -13.84
CA ARG A 56 -4.76 -12.39 -13.05
C ARG A 56 -3.95 -12.30 -11.77
N SER A 57 -2.82 -11.58 -11.80
CA SER A 57 -1.93 -11.44 -10.64
C SER A 57 -2.49 -10.52 -9.55
N ASN A 58 -3.45 -9.64 -9.89
CA ASN A 58 -3.97 -8.56 -9.02
C ASN A 58 -2.86 -7.71 -8.38
N THR A 59 -1.71 -7.57 -9.04
CA THR A 59 -0.50 -7.00 -8.45
C THR A 59 -0.25 -5.59 -8.95
N LEU A 60 -0.02 -4.68 -8.00
CA LEU A 60 0.40 -3.30 -8.23
C LEU A 60 1.75 -3.06 -7.57
N ILE A 61 2.73 -2.60 -8.35
CA ILE A 61 4.01 -2.10 -7.85
C ILE A 61 3.94 -0.57 -7.84
N LEU A 62 4.12 0.03 -6.66
CA LEU A 62 4.18 1.47 -6.45
C LEU A 62 5.63 1.89 -6.25
N GLU A 63 6.22 2.53 -7.26
CA GLU A 63 7.53 3.16 -7.12
C GLU A 63 7.39 4.47 -6.35
N LEU A 64 8.17 4.64 -5.27
CA LEU A 64 8.13 5.79 -4.39
C LEU A 64 9.45 6.56 -4.40
N ASP A 65 9.33 7.87 -4.63
CA ASP A 65 10.39 8.85 -4.46
C ASP A 65 9.74 10.18 -4.02
N THR A 66 9.40 10.27 -2.73
CA THR A 66 8.58 11.37 -2.20
C THR A 66 9.05 11.84 -0.83
N PRO A 67 9.13 13.15 -0.59
CA PRO A 67 9.33 13.71 0.76
C PRO A 67 8.07 13.64 1.62
N GLY A 68 6.92 13.26 1.05
CA GLY A 68 5.62 13.28 1.68
C GLY A 68 4.68 14.33 1.12
N GLY A 69 3.70 14.78 1.91
CA GLY A 69 2.71 15.78 1.49
C GLY A 69 1.52 15.85 2.44
N ALA A 70 0.37 16.29 1.93
CA ALA A 70 -0.83 16.54 2.71
C ALA A 70 -1.42 15.25 3.34
N VAL A 71 -1.85 15.35 4.59
CA VAL A 71 -2.32 14.20 5.39
C VAL A 71 -3.63 13.61 4.86
N ASP A 72 -4.49 14.43 4.30
CA ASP A 72 -5.75 14.01 3.67
C ASP A 72 -5.50 13.21 2.38
N ILE A 73 -4.56 13.66 1.54
CA ILE A 73 -4.12 12.93 0.34
C ILE A 73 -3.46 11.61 0.72
N MET A 74 -2.59 11.64 1.73
CA MET A 74 -1.97 10.44 2.29
C MET A 74 -3.00 9.36 2.66
N GLY A 75 -4.08 9.76 3.36
CA GLY A 75 -5.15 8.85 3.75
C GLY A 75 -5.85 8.21 2.55
N GLN A 76 -6.25 9.01 1.57
CA GLN A 76 -6.94 8.55 0.37
C GLN A 76 -6.08 7.60 -0.48
N LEU A 77 -4.79 7.91 -0.65
CA LEU A 77 -3.85 7.04 -1.36
C LEU A 77 -3.63 5.72 -0.62
N GLY A 78 -3.50 5.77 0.72
CA GLY A 78 -3.35 4.57 1.54
C GLY A 78 -4.57 3.64 1.47
N ASP A 79 -5.78 4.19 1.44
CA ASP A 79 -7.01 3.40 1.30
C ASP A 79 -7.08 2.69 -0.06
N LEU A 80 -6.60 3.31 -1.13
CA LEU A 80 -6.49 2.70 -2.44
C LEU A 80 -5.52 1.51 -2.45
N LEU A 81 -4.38 1.62 -1.76
CA LEU A 81 -3.39 0.55 -1.67
C LEU A 81 -3.87 -0.66 -0.87
N ARG A 82 -4.85 -0.46 0.02
CA ARG A 82 -5.48 -1.49 0.84
C ARG A 82 -6.79 -2.03 0.23
N THR A 83 -7.02 -1.79 -1.06
CA THR A 83 -8.21 -2.30 -1.75
C THR A 83 -8.28 -3.83 -1.67
N PRO A 84 -9.40 -4.41 -1.22
CA PRO A 84 -9.54 -5.87 -1.12
C PRO A 84 -9.27 -6.58 -2.45
N GLY A 85 -8.48 -7.65 -2.40
CA GLY A 85 -8.10 -8.43 -3.57
C GLY A 85 -6.91 -7.88 -4.35
N LEU A 86 -6.40 -6.69 -4.00
CA LEU A 86 -5.15 -6.15 -4.56
C LEU A 86 -3.96 -6.73 -3.79
N THR A 87 -2.89 -7.05 -4.49
CA THR A 87 -1.56 -7.26 -3.91
C THR A 87 -0.71 -6.02 -4.20
N SER A 88 -0.47 -5.22 -3.18
CA SER A 88 0.28 -3.96 -3.29
C SER A 88 1.73 -4.13 -2.85
N ILE A 89 2.66 -3.63 -3.65
CA ILE A 89 4.11 -3.71 -3.41
C ILE A 89 4.68 -2.30 -3.49
N ALA A 90 5.29 -1.82 -2.41
CA ALA A 90 6.06 -0.59 -2.43
C ALA A 90 7.50 -0.86 -2.87
N TYR A 91 8.00 -0.09 -3.82
CA TYR A 91 9.42 -0.04 -4.17
C TYR A 91 9.96 1.36 -3.97
N VAL A 92 10.75 1.56 -2.91
CA VAL A 92 11.31 2.87 -2.58
C VAL A 92 12.61 3.06 -3.34
N THR A 93 12.63 4.00 -4.28
CA THR A 93 13.78 4.22 -5.16
C THR A 93 14.84 5.13 -4.52
N ARG A 94 14.44 6.19 -3.80
CA ARG A 94 15.33 7.10 -3.06
C ARG A 94 14.80 7.40 -1.66
N GLU A 95 13.58 7.92 -1.59
CA GLU A 95 12.98 8.26 -0.30
C GLU A 95 11.47 8.02 -0.27
N ALA A 96 10.98 7.65 0.89
CA ALA A 96 9.57 7.66 1.26
C ALA A 96 9.45 8.37 2.61
N GLY A 97 9.52 9.72 2.55
CA GLY A 97 9.46 10.59 3.71
C GLY A 97 8.03 10.86 4.16
N SER A 98 7.81 11.11 5.45
CA SER A 98 6.54 11.57 6.00
C SER A 98 5.34 10.74 5.52
N ALA A 99 4.40 11.34 4.80
CA ALA A 99 3.25 10.67 4.21
C ALA A 99 3.66 9.51 3.25
N GLY A 100 4.84 9.56 2.62
CA GLY A 100 5.39 8.45 1.85
C GLY A 100 5.67 7.20 2.71
N ALA A 101 6.16 7.37 3.94
CA ALA A 101 6.35 6.26 4.87
C ALA A 101 5.02 5.61 5.27
N TYR A 102 3.95 6.37 5.38
CA TYR A 102 2.61 5.84 5.58
C TYR A 102 2.15 4.97 4.40
N LEU A 103 2.37 5.42 3.16
CA LEU A 103 2.02 4.62 1.96
C LEU A 103 2.79 3.30 1.92
N VAL A 104 4.06 3.29 2.34
CA VAL A 104 4.86 2.06 2.48
C VAL A 104 4.20 1.08 3.46
N LEU A 105 3.70 1.57 4.61
CA LEU A 105 3.00 0.75 5.59
C LEU A 105 1.63 0.24 5.11
N CYS A 106 1.03 0.89 4.13
CA CYS A 106 -0.24 0.45 3.53
C CYS A 106 -0.06 -0.65 2.48
N CYS A 107 1.17 -0.93 2.03
CA CYS A 107 1.46 -1.96 1.03
C CYS A 107 1.74 -3.32 1.68
N ASP A 108 1.32 -4.42 1.03
CA ASP A 108 1.53 -5.79 1.52
C ASP A 108 3.01 -6.17 1.60
N ARG A 109 3.83 -5.64 0.68
CA ARG A 109 5.27 -5.90 0.63
C ARG A 109 6.05 -4.63 0.35
N VAL A 110 7.28 -4.59 0.86
CA VAL A 110 8.17 -3.43 0.71
C VAL A 110 9.53 -3.89 0.23
N TYR A 111 10.02 -3.23 -0.80
CA TYR A 111 11.38 -3.36 -1.32
C TYR A 111 12.01 -1.98 -1.41
N THR A 112 13.31 -1.91 -1.25
CA THR A 112 14.06 -0.64 -1.33
C THR A 112 15.24 -0.77 -2.26
N ALA A 113 15.54 0.30 -2.99
CA ALA A 113 16.83 0.44 -3.63
C ALA A 113 17.93 0.60 -2.56
N GLU A 114 19.17 0.39 -2.96
CA GLU A 114 20.33 0.64 -2.11
C GLU A 114 20.35 2.11 -1.68
N HIS A 115 20.58 2.35 -0.39
CA HIS A 115 20.57 3.69 0.22
C HIS A 115 19.22 4.42 0.27
N ALA A 116 18.12 3.77 -0.07
CA ALA A 116 16.79 4.37 0.09
C ALA A 116 16.45 4.62 1.58
N ALA A 117 15.74 5.70 1.86
CA ALA A 117 15.33 6.12 3.19
C ALA A 117 13.80 6.07 3.34
N ILE A 118 13.31 5.60 4.49
CA ILE A 118 11.87 5.59 4.83
C ILE A 118 11.69 6.20 6.20
N GLY A 119 10.69 7.11 6.36
CA GLY A 119 10.31 7.62 7.68
C GLY A 119 10.22 9.13 7.79
N SER A 120 10.58 9.68 8.96
CA SER A 120 10.54 11.14 9.24
C SER A 120 9.15 11.75 9.06
N ALA A 121 8.15 11.19 9.76
CA ALA A 121 6.75 11.61 9.65
C ALA A 121 6.30 12.53 10.80
N TYR A 122 7.23 13.21 11.46
CA TYR A 122 6.88 14.23 12.43
C TYR A 122 6.14 15.40 11.75
N PRO A 123 4.96 15.80 12.26
CA PRO A 123 4.16 16.82 11.60
C PRO A 123 4.85 18.18 11.59
N ILE A 124 4.87 18.80 10.43
CA ILE A 124 5.27 20.20 10.26
C ILE A 124 4.05 20.99 9.79
N VAL A 125 3.88 22.21 10.30
CA VAL A 125 2.82 23.11 9.85
C VAL A 125 3.43 24.09 8.84
N LEU A 126 2.91 24.05 7.62
CA LEU A 126 3.29 24.99 6.57
C LEU A 126 2.30 26.15 6.53
N ILE A 127 2.79 27.38 6.63
CA ILE A 127 2.01 28.58 6.40
C ILE A 127 2.24 29.03 4.96
N PRO A 128 1.19 29.11 4.12
CA PRO A 128 1.34 29.56 2.75
C PRO A 128 2.04 30.93 2.67
N GLY A 129 3.13 31.01 1.92
CA GLY A 129 3.91 32.24 1.75
C GLY A 129 4.90 32.58 2.88
N LEU A 130 4.84 31.88 4.02
CA LEU A 130 5.72 32.14 5.19
C LEU A 130 6.62 30.96 5.54
N GLY A 131 6.39 29.77 4.95
CA GLY A 131 7.21 28.58 5.20
C GLY A 131 6.77 27.77 6.43
N ILE A 132 7.71 27.12 7.11
CA ILE A 132 7.42 26.28 8.28
C ILE A 132 7.11 27.19 9.48
N ALA A 133 5.95 26.95 10.10
CA ALA A 133 5.59 27.63 11.34
C ALA A 133 6.47 27.13 12.49
N THR A 134 7.15 28.04 13.18
CA THR A 134 8.05 27.74 14.30
C THR A 134 7.42 28.01 15.65
N ASP A 135 6.34 28.79 15.70
CA ASP A 135 5.64 29.17 16.94
C ASP A 135 4.22 28.62 16.89
N ILE A 136 4.07 27.32 17.16
CA ILE A 136 2.78 26.64 17.23
C ILE A 136 2.56 26.20 18.66
N ASP A 137 1.30 26.37 19.16
CA ASP A 137 0.92 25.86 20.47
C ASP A 137 1.30 24.37 20.60
N PRO A 138 2.13 23.99 21.57
CA PRO A 138 2.54 22.60 21.77
C PRO A 138 1.38 21.61 21.86
N LYS A 139 0.22 22.02 22.35
CA LYS A 139 -0.98 21.18 22.43
C LYS A 139 -1.55 20.84 21.04
N ILE A 140 -1.43 21.75 20.08
CA ILE A 140 -1.85 21.49 18.69
C ILE A 140 -0.91 20.47 18.06
N VAL A 141 0.40 20.62 18.26
CA VAL A 141 1.40 19.68 17.77
C VAL A 141 1.20 18.29 18.38
N GLU A 142 1.00 18.22 19.70
CA GLU A 142 0.74 16.95 20.41
C GLU A 142 -0.51 16.23 19.87
N LYS A 143 -1.60 16.97 19.62
CA LYS A 143 -2.81 16.42 19.01
C LYS A 143 -2.55 15.84 17.63
N GLN A 144 -1.78 16.54 16.79
CA GLN A 144 -1.43 16.07 15.45
C GLN A 144 -0.52 14.84 15.51
N VAL A 145 0.49 14.84 16.38
CA VAL A 145 1.37 13.68 16.61
C VAL A 145 0.56 12.47 17.06
N SER A 146 -0.36 12.65 18.01
CA SER A 146 -1.23 11.57 18.49
C SER A 146 -2.11 11.00 17.37
N PHE A 147 -2.69 11.85 16.54
CA PHE A 147 -3.50 11.44 15.39
C PHE A 147 -2.68 10.67 14.35
N LEU A 148 -1.52 11.20 13.95
CA LEU A 148 -0.65 10.52 13.00
C LEU A 148 -0.12 9.20 13.55
N ARG A 149 0.27 9.16 14.82
CA ARG A 149 0.72 7.93 15.48
C ARG A 149 -0.35 6.83 15.44
N ALA A 150 -1.62 7.20 15.66
CA ALA A 150 -2.73 6.25 15.53
C ALA A 150 -2.90 5.75 14.09
N LYS A 151 -2.85 6.63 13.09
CA LYS A 151 -2.94 6.26 11.66
C LYS A 151 -1.78 5.34 11.22
N PHE A 152 -0.56 5.67 11.59
CA PHE A 152 0.61 4.85 11.25
C PHE A 152 0.57 3.47 11.90
N ARG A 153 0.13 3.39 13.15
CA ARG A 153 -0.09 2.12 13.83
C ARG A 153 -1.18 1.28 13.15
N ASP A 154 -2.31 1.89 12.78
CA ASP A 154 -3.38 1.22 12.04
C ASP A 154 -2.88 0.64 10.71
N ALA A 155 -2.10 1.40 9.96
CA ALA A 155 -1.50 0.93 8.72
C ALA A 155 -0.56 -0.27 8.95
N ALA A 156 0.20 -0.27 10.05
CA ALA A 156 1.12 -1.36 10.40
C ALA A 156 0.40 -2.64 10.88
N GLN A 157 -0.79 -2.53 11.50
CA GLN A 157 -1.55 -3.67 12.02
C GLN A 157 -2.07 -4.63 10.93
N GLY A 158 -2.13 -4.19 9.67
CA GLY A 158 -2.46 -5.05 8.53
C GLY A 158 -1.39 -6.12 8.22
N HIS A 159 -0.24 -6.06 8.88
CA HIS A 159 0.90 -6.94 8.66
C HIS A 159 1.20 -7.79 9.89
N ASP A 160 1.28 -9.10 9.72
CA ASP A 160 1.69 -10.03 10.78
C ASP A 160 3.24 -10.04 10.93
N LYS A 161 3.80 -8.86 11.26
CA LYS A 161 5.25 -8.68 11.46
C LYS A 161 5.52 -8.11 12.85
N PRO A 162 6.19 -8.86 13.74
CA PRO A 162 6.54 -8.38 15.08
C PRO A 162 7.36 -7.09 15.02
N GLY A 163 6.95 -6.07 15.79
CA GLY A 163 7.66 -4.80 15.92
C GLY A 163 7.37 -3.76 14.85
N LEU A 164 6.56 -4.06 13.82
CA LEU A 164 6.22 -3.10 12.78
C LEU A 164 5.36 -1.94 13.32
N ASP A 165 4.50 -2.20 14.27
CA ASP A 165 3.70 -1.20 14.97
C ASP A 165 4.57 -0.20 15.77
N ALA A 166 5.61 -0.70 16.45
CA ALA A 166 6.58 0.13 17.16
C ALA A 166 7.40 0.99 16.18
N LEU A 167 7.81 0.41 15.04
CA LEU A 167 8.49 1.13 13.98
C LEU A 167 7.60 2.23 13.39
N ALA A 168 6.34 1.92 13.09
CA ALA A 168 5.38 2.87 12.55
C ALA A 168 5.17 4.08 13.48
N GLN A 169 5.09 3.85 14.78
CA GLN A 169 5.00 4.92 15.77
C GLN A 169 6.31 5.72 15.86
N ALA A 170 7.45 5.05 15.74
CA ALA A 170 8.77 5.69 15.72
C ALA A 170 8.96 6.65 14.54
N PHE A 171 8.29 6.44 13.40
CA PHE A 171 8.31 7.38 12.28
C PHE A 171 7.73 8.76 12.63
N VAL A 172 6.76 8.79 13.53
CA VAL A 172 6.07 10.01 13.96
C VAL A 172 6.69 10.65 15.20
N ASP A 173 7.56 9.93 15.93
CA ASP A 173 8.13 10.38 17.20
C ASP A 173 9.52 11.02 17.00
N PRO A 174 9.70 12.31 17.32
CA PRO A 174 11.00 12.98 17.19
C PRO A 174 12.08 12.38 18.10
N ALA A 175 11.70 11.79 19.26
CA ALA A 175 12.62 11.17 20.17
C ALA A 175 13.22 9.86 19.64
N SER A 176 12.55 9.23 18.68
CA SER A 176 12.98 7.94 18.09
C SER A 176 13.91 8.08 16.89
N ALA A 177 14.22 9.29 16.44
CA ALA A 177 15.16 9.53 15.34
C ALA A 177 16.54 8.86 15.53
N SER A 178 16.93 8.55 16.77
CA SER A 178 18.13 7.76 17.11
C SER A 178 17.97 6.25 16.91
N CYS A 179 16.75 5.75 16.73
CA CYS A 179 16.44 4.31 16.62
C CYS A 179 16.71 3.73 15.22
N TRP A 180 16.84 4.55 14.20
CA TRP A 180 16.99 4.17 12.78
C TRP A 180 18.19 3.27 12.49
N ARG A 181 19.25 3.33 13.31
CA ARG A 181 20.46 2.53 13.12
C ARG A 181 20.28 1.04 13.43
N ARG A 182 19.21 0.63 14.11
CA ARG A 182 19.00 -0.75 14.56
C ARG A 182 18.05 -1.57 13.70
N LEU A 183 17.39 -0.98 12.70
CA LEU A 183 16.27 -1.61 11.99
C LEU A 183 16.61 -2.17 10.59
N ARG A 184 17.89 -2.19 10.23
CA ARG A 184 18.35 -2.75 8.93
C ARG A 184 17.86 -4.17 8.59
N PRO A 185 17.60 -5.10 9.51
CA PRO A 185 17.16 -6.45 9.14
C PRO A 185 15.64 -6.66 9.05
N VAL A 186 14.80 -5.71 9.49
CA VAL A 186 13.34 -5.94 9.60
C VAL A 186 12.60 -5.75 8.26
N ILE A 187 13.18 -4.99 7.34
CA ILE A 187 12.53 -4.62 6.06
C ILE A 187 12.97 -5.51 4.89
N ALA A 188 14.00 -6.33 5.05
CA ALA A 188 14.64 -7.10 3.98
C ALA A 188 14.23 -8.59 3.90
N SER A 189 13.11 -8.99 4.50
CA SER A 189 12.65 -10.39 4.46
C SER A 189 11.19 -10.53 4.04
#